data_7450642d062d96a3b60111dfbaf3b8e9
#
_entry.id   7450642d062d96a3b60111dfbaf3b8e9
#
_cell.length_a   1.000
_cell.length_b   1.000
_cell.length_c   1.000
_cell.angle_alpha   90.00
_cell.angle_beta   90.00
_cell.angle_gamma   90.00
#
_symmetry.space_group_name_H-M   'P 1'
#
loop_
_entity.id
_entity.type
_entity.pdbx_description
1 polymer ?
#
loop_
_entity_poly.entity_id
_entity_poly.type
_entity_poly.pdbx_seq_one_letter_code
_entity_poly.pdbx_strand_id
1 'polypeptide(L)'
;MEAQMGKRPSYIWRCILFAREVIEKGSRWVIGNGRRVHVWNDKWILVADTYKVISLKVQISGGGEMVSCLLDEESRGWNADLIRNTFLPHETEVILGISISPISPEDSQIWSKTPNGTFTVNSAYKVAYKLLKEASKVNTNSSCFDNSKMQALWKSIWNLKCQSKIKHFIWRACRNILPTKYYLKQQKVITDDKCELCDERETTRHTLWSWKTTRAPREH
;
A
#
# COMPACT_ATOMS: atom_id res chain seq x y z
N MET A 1 3.28 13.62 -5.93
CA MET A 1 3.51 14.00 -4.51
C MET A 1 4.12 12.80 -3.80
N GLU A 2 5.40 12.84 -3.49
CA GLU A 2 6.07 11.80 -2.70
C GLU A 2 5.97 12.16 -1.23
N ALA A 3 4.91 11.69 -0.58
CA ALA A 3 4.77 11.81 0.86
C ALA A 3 5.71 10.83 1.54
N GLN A 4 6.67 11.34 2.32
CA GLN A 4 7.64 10.55 3.05
C GLN A 4 7.19 10.25 4.47
N MET A 5 7.68 9.13 5.01
CA MET A 5 7.44 8.73 6.39
C MET A 5 8.27 9.62 7.31
N GLY A 6 7.63 10.49 8.11
CA GLY A 6 8.31 11.29 9.12
C GLY A 6 8.92 10.42 10.24
N LYS A 7 9.77 11.01 11.10
CA LYS A 7 10.45 10.28 12.19
C LYS A 7 9.51 9.55 13.19
N ARG A 8 8.24 9.99 13.32
CA ARG A 8 7.21 9.38 14.18
C ARG A 8 5.83 9.47 13.53
N PRO A 9 5.55 8.67 12.49
CA PRO A 9 4.26 8.73 11.80
C PRO A 9 3.15 8.16 12.69
N SER A 10 1.95 8.76 12.60
CA SER A 10 0.75 8.20 13.23
C SER A 10 0.44 6.81 12.67
N TYR A 11 -0.35 6.03 13.43
CA TYR A 11 -0.80 4.72 12.95
C TYR A 11 -1.56 4.82 11.62
N ILE A 12 -2.48 5.78 11.53
CA ILE A 12 -3.28 6.02 10.31
C ILE A 12 -2.37 6.35 9.12
N TRP A 13 -1.38 7.23 9.34
CA TRP A 13 -0.43 7.61 8.28
C TRP A 13 0.38 6.41 7.76
N ARG A 14 0.83 5.55 8.66
CA ARG A 14 1.50 4.30 8.27
C ARG A 14 0.60 3.38 7.46
N CYS A 15 -0.68 3.28 7.83
CA CYS A 15 -1.66 2.49 7.07
C CYS A 15 -1.88 3.07 5.66
N ILE A 16 -1.95 4.39 5.51
CA ILE A 16 -2.11 5.06 4.21
C ILE A 16 -0.88 4.82 3.32
N LEU A 17 0.34 4.97 3.88
CA LEU A 17 1.57 4.72 3.14
C LEU A 17 1.71 3.26 2.71
N PHE A 18 1.33 2.31 3.57
CA PHE A 18 1.29 0.90 3.21
C PHE A 18 0.25 0.61 2.12
N ALA A 19 -0.93 1.24 2.19
CA ALA A 19 -1.95 1.10 1.15
C ALA A 19 -1.46 1.62 -0.22
N ARG A 20 -0.64 2.69 -0.25
CA ARG A 20 0.02 3.17 -1.47
C ARG A 20 0.88 2.08 -2.11
N GLU A 21 1.70 1.39 -1.33
CA GLU A 21 2.53 0.28 -1.82
C GLU A 21 1.68 -0.85 -2.43
N VAL A 22 0.54 -1.17 -1.81
CA VAL A 22 -0.41 -2.16 -2.33
C VAL A 22 -0.95 -1.75 -3.69
N ILE A 23 -1.35 -0.47 -3.84
CA ILE A 23 -1.84 0.08 -5.10
C ILE A 23 -0.75 0.07 -6.17
N GLU A 24 0.45 0.54 -5.85
CA GLU A 24 1.60 0.55 -6.75
C GLU A 24 1.97 -0.86 -7.23
N LYS A 25 1.90 -1.87 -6.37
CA LYS A 25 2.16 -3.27 -6.76
C LYS A 25 1.04 -3.90 -7.56
N GLY A 26 -0.20 -3.50 -7.32
CA GLY A 26 -1.37 -4.08 -7.95
C GLY A 26 -1.82 -3.39 -9.24
N SER A 27 -1.36 -2.18 -9.54
CA SER A 27 -1.73 -1.44 -10.74
C SER A 27 -0.72 -1.58 -11.88
N ARG A 28 -1.21 -1.39 -13.11
CA ARG A 28 -0.41 -1.25 -14.33
C ARG A 28 -1.04 -0.23 -15.28
N TRP A 29 -0.27 0.26 -16.22
CA TRP A 29 -0.76 1.11 -17.29
C TRP A 29 -1.36 0.28 -18.45
N VAL A 30 -2.39 0.83 -19.05
CA VAL A 30 -2.90 0.46 -20.38
C VAL A 30 -2.56 1.61 -21.30
N ILE A 31 -1.88 1.28 -22.39
CA ILE A 31 -1.41 2.25 -23.36
C ILE A 31 -2.56 2.72 -24.24
N GLY A 32 -2.74 4.02 -24.30
CA GLY A 32 -3.60 4.68 -25.24
C GLY A 32 -2.76 5.46 -26.26
N ASN A 33 -2.41 6.72 -25.95
CA ASN A 33 -1.55 7.56 -26.78
C ASN A 33 -0.06 7.53 -26.36
N GLY A 34 0.29 6.82 -25.29
CA GLY A 34 1.65 6.64 -24.82
C GLY A 34 2.35 7.89 -24.25
N ARG A 35 1.63 9.00 -24.05
CA ARG A 35 2.21 10.30 -23.63
C ARG A 35 2.46 10.40 -22.13
N ARG A 36 1.81 9.57 -21.32
CA ARG A 36 1.88 9.60 -19.84
C ARG A 36 2.69 8.45 -19.26
N VAL A 37 3.13 7.50 -20.07
CA VAL A 37 3.78 6.28 -19.63
C VAL A 37 5.25 6.28 -20.01
N HIS A 38 6.12 6.15 -19.01
CA HIS A 38 7.57 6.03 -19.23
C HIS A 38 7.94 4.60 -19.62
N VAL A 39 8.69 4.46 -20.71
CA VAL A 39 9.12 3.17 -21.25
C VAL A 39 9.82 2.31 -20.21
N TRP A 40 10.78 2.88 -19.48
CA TRP A 40 11.68 2.15 -18.60
C TRP A 40 11.22 2.06 -17.14
N ASN A 41 10.41 3.00 -16.69
CA ASN A 41 10.08 3.13 -15.28
C ASN A 41 8.71 2.56 -14.93
N ASP A 42 7.75 2.70 -15.82
CA ASP A 42 6.37 2.35 -15.58
C ASP A 42 6.05 0.88 -15.86
N LYS A 43 4.93 0.42 -15.35
CA LYS A 43 4.42 -0.94 -15.48
C LYS A 43 3.39 -0.98 -16.60
N TRP A 44 3.79 -1.35 -17.82
CA TRP A 44 2.89 -1.34 -18.98
C TRP A 44 2.97 -2.57 -19.86
N ILE A 45 4.07 -3.33 -19.87
CA ILE A 45 4.19 -4.54 -20.67
C ILE A 45 3.51 -5.75 -20.00
N LEU A 46 3.01 -6.71 -20.77
CA LEU A 46 2.28 -7.87 -20.25
C LEU A 46 3.19 -9.02 -19.85
N VAL A 47 4.35 -8.72 -19.26
CA VAL A 47 5.23 -9.74 -18.69
C VAL A 47 4.75 -10.09 -17.28
N ALA A 48 4.63 -11.39 -17.01
CA ALA A 48 4.12 -11.89 -15.75
C ALA A 48 4.86 -11.29 -14.52
N ASP A 49 4.12 -10.94 -13.50
CA ASP A 49 4.53 -10.39 -12.19
C ASP A 49 5.14 -8.98 -12.18
N THR A 50 5.94 -8.59 -13.15
CA THR A 50 6.67 -7.31 -13.11
C THR A 50 5.96 -6.19 -13.85
N TYR A 51 5.36 -6.49 -15.01
CA TYR A 51 4.80 -5.52 -15.97
C TYR A 51 5.78 -4.43 -16.40
N LYS A 52 7.08 -4.59 -16.11
CA LYS A 52 8.15 -3.65 -16.43
C LYS A 52 9.08 -4.22 -17.48
N VAL A 53 9.68 -3.32 -18.26
CA VAL A 53 10.78 -3.64 -19.16
C VAL A 53 12.01 -4.07 -18.36
N ILE A 54 12.66 -5.14 -18.81
CA ILE A 54 13.87 -5.73 -18.23
C ILE A 54 15.11 -5.36 -19.08
N SER A 55 14.90 -5.06 -20.37
CA SER A 55 15.98 -4.60 -21.26
C SER A 55 16.72 -3.41 -20.67
N LEU A 56 18.01 -3.31 -20.96
CA LEU A 56 18.84 -2.19 -20.52
C LEU A 56 18.30 -0.88 -21.11
N LYS A 57 18.30 0.17 -20.29
CA LYS A 57 17.89 1.50 -20.72
C LYS A 57 18.84 2.00 -21.81
N VAL A 58 18.34 2.08 -23.02
CA VAL A 58 19.04 2.64 -24.19
C VAL A 58 18.37 3.95 -24.56
N GLN A 59 19.13 4.88 -25.12
CA GLN A 59 18.58 6.13 -25.64
C GLN A 59 17.79 5.81 -26.91
N ILE A 60 16.47 6.03 -26.87
CA ILE A 60 15.59 5.77 -28.03
C ILE A 60 15.84 6.88 -29.07
N SER A 61 15.97 6.48 -30.33
CA SER A 61 16.10 7.43 -31.44
C SER A 61 14.91 8.39 -31.45
N GLY A 62 15.15 9.68 -31.26
CA GLY A 62 14.11 10.69 -31.07
C GLY A 62 14.09 11.34 -29.69
N GLY A 63 14.96 10.88 -28.75
CA GLY A 63 15.20 11.56 -27.47
C GLY A 63 14.08 11.45 -26.43
N GLY A 64 13.02 10.67 -26.67
CA GLY A 64 11.89 10.52 -25.75
C GLY A 64 12.01 9.32 -24.81
N GLU A 65 11.54 9.49 -23.57
CA GLU A 65 11.43 8.41 -22.59
C GLU A 65 10.00 7.86 -22.48
N MET A 66 9.05 8.41 -23.26
CA MET A 66 7.64 8.04 -23.22
C MET A 66 7.32 6.96 -24.24
N VAL A 67 6.34 6.14 -23.95
CA VAL A 67 5.88 5.06 -24.84
C VAL A 67 5.41 5.59 -26.20
N SER A 68 4.95 6.84 -26.26
CA SER A 68 4.58 7.49 -27.52
C SER A 68 5.69 7.49 -28.58
N CYS A 69 6.97 7.48 -28.18
CA CYS A 69 8.10 7.41 -29.10
C CYS A 69 8.25 6.05 -29.79
N LEU A 70 7.59 5.00 -29.26
CA LEU A 70 7.56 3.66 -29.83
C LEU A 70 6.37 3.46 -30.77
N LEU A 71 5.47 4.44 -30.86
CA LEU A 71 4.30 4.42 -31.73
C LEU A 71 4.65 5.11 -33.07
N ASP A 72 4.14 4.55 -34.12
CA ASP A 72 4.20 5.15 -35.45
C ASP A 72 2.94 6.00 -35.68
N GLU A 73 3.12 7.27 -36.00
CA GLU A 73 2.03 8.22 -36.21
C GLU A 73 1.20 7.92 -37.47
N GLU A 74 1.83 7.33 -38.50
CA GLU A 74 1.14 7.04 -39.77
C GLU A 74 0.29 5.79 -39.67
N SER A 75 0.84 4.70 -39.16
CA SER A 75 0.13 3.43 -39.00
C SER A 75 -0.76 3.35 -37.75
N ARG A 76 -0.62 4.32 -36.82
CA ARG A 76 -1.26 4.31 -35.48
C ARG A 76 -1.04 3.01 -34.74
N GLY A 77 0.11 2.40 -34.94
CA GLY A 77 0.52 1.15 -34.33
C GLY A 77 1.92 1.25 -33.74
N TRP A 78 2.49 0.08 -33.46
CA TRP A 78 3.86 -0.01 -32.97
C TRP A 78 4.88 0.14 -34.11
N ASN A 79 5.93 0.92 -33.88
CA ASN A 79 7.11 0.96 -34.74
C ASN A 79 7.94 -0.33 -34.51
N ALA A 80 7.64 -1.37 -35.30
CA ALA A 80 8.20 -2.71 -35.12
C ALA A 80 9.73 -2.75 -35.22
N ASP A 81 10.32 -1.97 -36.13
CA ASP A 81 11.77 -1.96 -36.35
C ASP A 81 12.49 -1.30 -35.17
N LEU A 82 11.96 -0.18 -34.68
CA LEU A 82 12.49 0.49 -33.49
C LEU A 82 12.41 -0.44 -32.25
N ILE A 83 11.29 -1.14 -32.06
CA ILE A 83 11.09 -2.05 -30.94
C ILE A 83 12.05 -3.23 -31.00
N ARG A 84 12.22 -3.86 -32.18
CA ARG A 84 13.17 -4.99 -32.37
C ARG A 84 14.63 -4.59 -32.08
N ASN A 85 14.98 -3.35 -32.40
CA ASN A 85 16.33 -2.84 -32.18
C ASN A 85 16.57 -2.39 -30.72
N THR A 86 15.51 -2.14 -29.95
CA THR A 86 15.60 -1.54 -28.62
C THR A 86 15.42 -2.56 -27.49
N PHE A 87 14.57 -3.58 -27.69
CA PHE A 87 14.18 -4.51 -26.63
C PHE A 87 14.65 -5.94 -26.89
N LEU A 88 14.71 -6.74 -25.83
CA LEU A 88 15.00 -8.17 -25.94
C LEU A 88 13.91 -8.91 -26.75
N PRO A 89 14.23 -9.98 -27.46
CA PRO A 89 13.28 -10.67 -28.36
C PRO A 89 11.97 -11.06 -27.69
N HIS A 90 12.01 -11.56 -26.45
CA HIS A 90 10.80 -11.94 -25.71
C HIS A 90 9.94 -10.74 -25.32
N GLU A 91 10.55 -9.58 -25.02
CA GLU A 91 9.82 -8.34 -24.74
C GLU A 91 9.22 -7.74 -26.00
N THR A 92 9.97 -7.81 -27.11
CA THR A 92 9.51 -7.40 -28.44
C THR A 92 8.20 -8.07 -28.81
N GLU A 93 8.14 -9.41 -28.66
CA GLU A 93 6.92 -10.18 -28.96
C GLU A 93 5.73 -9.73 -28.09
N VAL A 94 5.99 -9.53 -26.80
CA VAL A 94 4.95 -9.06 -25.85
C VAL A 94 4.48 -7.65 -26.19
N ILE A 95 5.40 -6.73 -26.51
CA ILE A 95 5.07 -5.34 -26.86
C ILE A 95 4.26 -5.29 -28.16
N LEU A 96 4.71 -5.96 -29.19
CA LEU A 96 4.00 -6.03 -30.49
C LEU A 96 2.63 -6.72 -30.38
N GLY A 97 2.47 -7.60 -29.38
CA GLY A 97 1.18 -8.22 -29.06
C GLY A 97 0.18 -7.32 -28.33
N ILE A 98 0.60 -6.16 -27.85
CA ILE A 98 -0.33 -5.19 -27.20
C ILE A 98 -1.10 -4.44 -28.29
N SER A 99 -2.43 -4.62 -28.31
CA SER A 99 -3.29 -3.91 -29.25
C SER A 99 -3.38 -2.43 -28.89
N ILE A 100 -3.06 -1.56 -29.84
CA ILE A 100 -3.25 -0.10 -29.73
C ILE A 100 -4.61 0.26 -30.33
N SER A 101 -5.36 1.10 -29.61
CA SER A 101 -6.65 1.59 -30.09
C SER A 101 -6.44 2.63 -31.21
N PRO A 102 -7.12 2.52 -32.37
CA PRO A 102 -7.04 3.50 -33.45
C PRO A 102 -7.49 4.92 -33.03
N ILE A 103 -8.30 5.02 -31.99
CA ILE A 103 -8.83 6.30 -31.45
C ILE A 103 -7.78 7.00 -30.58
N SER A 104 -6.67 6.30 -30.24
CA SER A 104 -5.61 6.82 -29.36
C SER A 104 -6.14 7.52 -28.10
N PRO A 105 -6.93 6.84 -27.25
CA PRO A 105 -7.44 7.41 -26.01
C PRO A 105 -6.28 7.78 -25.07
N GLU A 106 -6.55 8.52 -24.01
CA GLU A 106 -5.55 8.76 -22.97
C GLU A 106 -5.11 7.45 -22.28
N ASP A 107 -3.83 7.43 -21.88
CA ASP A 107 -3.29 6.33 -21.09
C ASP A 107 -4.02 6.23 -19.74
N SER A 108 -4.34 5.02 -19.32
CA SER A 108 -5.08 4.79 -18.09
C SER A 108 -4.42 3.77 -17.18
N GLN A 109 -4.55 3.95 -15.87
CA GLN A 109 -4.13 2.97 -14.90
C GLN A 109 -5.28 2.00 -14.59
N ILE A 110 -5.00 0.71 -14.62
CA ILE A 110 -5.95 -0.33 -14.23
C ILE A 110 -5.40 -1.21 -13.13
N TRP A 111 -6.29 -1.91 -12.45
CA TRP A 111 -5.93 -2.89 -11.44
C TRP A 111 -5.62 -4.23 -12.09
N SER A 112 -4.35 -4.67 -12.02
CA SER A 112 -3.87 -5.88 -12.71
C SER A 112 -4.29 -7.19 -12.03
N LYS A 113 -4.90 -7.14 -10.83
CA LYS A 113 -5.23 -8.32 -10.02
C LYS A 113 -6.68 -8.77 -10.16
N THR A 114 -7.41 -8.19 -11.09
CA THR A 114 -8.76 -8.62 -11.49
C THR A 114 -8.85 -8.69 -13.02
N PRO A 115 -9.63 -9.62 -13.59
CA PRO A 115 -9.73 -9.76 -15.05
C PRO A 115 -10.30 -8.52 -15.76
N ASN A 116 -11.21 -7.82 -15.10
CA ASN A 116 -11.86 -6.62 -15.64
C ASN A 116 -11.10 -5.31 -15.37
N GLY A 117 -9.90 -5.37 -14.78
CA GLY A 117 -9.11 -4.19 -14.47
C GLY A 117 -9.64 -3.30 -13.34
N THR A 118 -10.73 -3.68 -12.65
CA THR A 118 -11.32 -2.88 -11.58
C THR A 118 -10.73 -3.22 -10.22
N PHE A 119 -10.51 -2.18 -9.40
CA PHE A 119 -10.07 -2.36 -8.03
C PHE A 119 -11.17 -2.97 -7.16
N THR A 120 -10.83 -4.00 -6.39
CA THR A 120 -11.68 -4.54 -5.34
C THR A 120 -10.90 -4.70 -4.03
N VAL A 121 -11.56 -4.45 -2.90
CA VAL A 121 -10.92 -4.60 -1.57
C VAL A 121 -10.40 -6.02 -1.35
N ASN A 122 -11.13 -7.03 -1.82
CA ASN A 122 -10.72 -8.44 -1.70
C ASN A 122 -9.40 -8.72 -2.48
N SER A 123 -9.27 -8.23 -3.71
CA SER A 123 -8.04 -8.41 -4.50
C SER A 123 -6.87 -7.61 -3.91
N ALA A 124 -7.12 -6.39 -3.41
CA ALA A 124 -6.12 -5.57 -2.72
C ALA A 124 -5.64 -6.24 -1.43
N TYR A 125 -6.55 -6.85 -0.66
CA TYR A 125 -6.19 -7.62 0.54
C TYR A 125 -5.24 -8.79 0.23
N LYS A 126 -5.44 -9.50 -0.87
CA LYS A 126 -4.53 -10.58 -1.31
C LYS A 126 -3.13 -10.05 -1.60
N VAL A 127 -3.02 -8.89 -2.26
CA VAL A 127 -1.73 -8.24 -2.52
C VAL A 127 -1.07 -7.80 -1.21
N ALA A 128 -1.81 -7.14 -0.32
CA ALA A 128 -1.32 -6.73 1.00
C ALA A 128 -0.83 -7.91 1.84
N TYR A 129 -1.58 -9.01 1.84
CA TYR A 129 -1.20 -10.24 2.55
C TYR A 129 0.11 -10.84 2.01
N LYS A 130 0.27 -10.88 0.66
CA LYS A 130 1.51 -11.35 0.02
C LYS A 130 2.71 -10.48 0.43
N LEU A 131 2.56 -9.16 0.41
CA LEU A 131 3.59 -8.20 0.85
C LEU A 131 4.01 -8.43 2.30
N LEU A 132 3.04 -8.55 3.21
CA LEU A 132 3.31 -8.80 4.62
C LEU A 132 4.02 -10.13 4.85
N LYS A 133 3.65 -11.17 4.10
CA LYS A 133 4.29 -12.49 4.18
C LYS A 133 5.72 -12.46 3.66
N GLU A 134 6.00 -11.71 2.59
CA GLU A 134 7.36 -11.50 2.06
C GLU A 134 8.22 -10.73 3.05
N ALA A 135 7.72 -9.63 3.61
CA ALA A 135 8.40 -8.85 4.64
C ALA A 135 8.72 -9.68 5.90
N SER A 136 7.80 -10.57 6.30
CA SER A 136 8.01 -11.46 7.46
C SER A 136 9.10 -12.51 7.22
N LYS A 137 9.33 -12.95 5.99
CA LYS A 137 10.41 -13.89 5.65
C LYS A 137 11.80 -13.26 5.76
N VAL A 138 11.92 -11.96 5.53
CA VAL A 138 13.19 -11.21 5.61
C VAL A 138 13.59 -10.94 7.07
N ASN A 139 12.61 -10.84 7.98
CA ASN A 139 12.82 -10.51 9.40
C ASN A 139 12.81 -11.75 10.33
N THR A 140 13.52 -12.83 9.98
CA THR A 140 13.62 -14.03 10.83
C THR A 140 14.40 -13.82 12.14
N ASN A 141 14.88 -12.63 12.45
CA ASN A 141 15.64 -12.33 13.66
C ASN A 141 14.94 -11.41 14.68
N SER A 142 13.68 -11.05 14.52
CA SER A 142 12.97 -10.27 15.54
C SER A 142 11.73 -11.04 16.04
N SER A 143 11.89 -11.49 17.28
CA SER A 143 10.87 -11.94 18.25
C SER A 143 9.53 -12.41 17.66
N CYS A 144 9.32 -13.71 17.75
CA CYS A 144 8.04 -14.41 17.62
C CYS A 144 6.98 -13.80 18.54
N PHE A 145 6.38 -12.68 18.17
CA PHE A 145 5.03 -12.42 18.63
C PHE A 145 4.17 -13.50 17.97
N ASP A 146 3.71 -14.43 18.78
CA ASP A 146 2.97 -15.62 18.40
C ASP A 146 1.73 -15.19 17.59
N ASN A 147 1.88 -15.19 16.25
CA ASN A 147 0.89 -14.65 15.31
C ASN A 147 -0.43 -15.42 15.42
N SER A 148 -0.39 -16.65 15.95
CA SER A 148 -1.55 -17.50 16.20
C SER A 148 -2.37 -17.00 17.39
N LYS A 149 -1.72 -16.63 18.50
CA LYS A 149 -2.39 -16.08 19.69
C LYS A 149 -3.02 -14.71 19.39
N MET A 150 -2.32 -13.89 18.60
CA MET A 150 -2.83 -12.59 18.20
C MET A 150 -4.05 -12.72 17.27
N GLN A 151 -4.04 -13.68 16.33
CA GLN A 151 -5.19 -13.95 15.47
C GLN A 151 -6.39 -14.50 16.27
N ALA A 152 -6.16 -15.36 17.27
CA ALA A 152 -7.20 -15.84 18.15
C ALA A 152 -7.84 -14.71 18.96
N LEU A 153 -7.01 -13.78 19.49
CA LEU A 153 -7.48 -12.59 20.20
C LEU A 153 -8.37 -11.71 19.29
N TRP A 154 -7.93 -11.45 18.04
CA TRP A 154 -8.75 -10.66 17.11
C TRP A 154 -10.06 -11.33 16.79
N LYS A 155 -10.08 -12.64 16.52
CA LYS A 155 -11.33 -13.37 16.30
C LYS A 155 -12.26 -13.28 17.51
N SER A 156 -11.71 -13.39 18.72
CA SER A 156 -12.51 -13.26 19.95
C SER A 156 -13.14 -11.88 20.08
N ILE A 157 -12.37 -10.81 19.86
CA ILE A 157 -12.88 -9.42 19.93
C ILE A 157 -14.01 -9.19 18.90
N TRP A 158 -13.81 -9.64 17.66
CA TRP A 158 -14.83 -9.41 16.61
C TRP A 158 -16.07 -10.27 16.76
N ASN A 159 -15.97 -11.40 17.46
CA ASN A 159 -17.09 -12.30 17.76
C ASN A 159 -17.87 -11.90 19.02
N LEU A 160 -17.44 -10.90 19.80
CA LEU A 160 -18.19 -10.42 20.97
C LEU A 160 -19.60 -9.97 20.55
N LYS A 161 -20.58 -10.35 21.33
CA LYS A 161 -21.98 -9.91 21.16
C LYS A 161 -22.18 -8.51 21.80
N CYS A 162 -21.50 -7.49 21.25
CA CYS A 162 -21.61 -6.11 21.72
C CYS A 162 -21.59 -5.14 20.56
N GLN A 163 -21.90 -3.87 20.83
CA GLN A 163 -21.92 -2.81 19.82
C GLN A 163 -20.54 -2.64 19.15
N SER A 164 -20.53 -2.34 17.85
CA SER A 164 -19.30 -2.18 17.06
C SER A 164 -18.33 -1.15 17.65
N LYS A 165 -18.83 -0.06 18.26
CA LYS A 165 -18.00 0.96 18.92
C LYS A 165 -17.17 0.38 20.07
N ILE A 166 -17.71 -0.61 20.82
CA ILE A 166 -17.01 -1.27 21.90
C ILE A 166 -15.91 -2.18 21.35
N LYS A 167 -16.18 -2.94 20.28
CA LYS A 167 -15.16 -3.76 19.59
C LYS A 167 -14.00 -2.90 19.09
N HIS A 168 -14.30 -1.76 18.46
CA HIS A 168 -13.30 -0.81 18.03
C HIS A 168 -12.49 -0.20 19.18
N PHE A 169 -13.14 0.11 20.30
CA PHE A 169 -12.45 0.59 21.48
C PHE A 169 -11.47 -0.43 22.05
N ILE A 170 -11.91 -1.69 22.22
CA ILE A 170 -11.07 -2.80 22.69
C ILE A 170 -9.89 -3.01 21.73
N TRP A 171 -10.16 -3.01 20.42
CA TRP A 171 -9.12 -3.14 19.40
C TRP A 171 -8.08 -2.01 19.49
N ARG A 172 -8.50 -0.76 19.65
CA ARG A 172 -7.60 0.39 19.84
C ARG A 172 -6.78 0.25 21.12
N ALA A 173 -7.41 -0.17 22.21
CA ALA A 173 -6.73 -0.42 23.48
C ALA A 173 -5.64 -1.48 23.35
N CYS A 174 -5.95 -2.63 22.73
CA CYS A 174 -4.99 -3.72 22.49
C CYS A 174 -3.83 -3.30 21.57
N ARG A 175 -4.08 -2.36 20.65
CA ARG A 175 -3.04 -1.79 19.76
C ARG A 175 -2.27 -0.63 20.38
N ASN A 176 -2.62 -0.21 21.60
CA ASN A 176 -2.05 0.96 22.29
C ASN A 176 -2.14 2.25 21.46
N ILE A 177 -3.28 2.46 20.77
CA ILE A 177 -3.56 3.62 19.92
C ILE A 177 -4.75 4.44 20.41
N LEU A 178 -5.11 4.29 21.70
CA LEU A 178 -6.07 5.18 22.34
C LEU A 178 -5.47 6.59 22.42
N PRO A 179 -6.30 7.65 22.28
CA PRO A 179 -5.85 9.05 22.35
C PRO A 179 -5.59 9.49 23.79
N THR A 180 -4.72 8.78 24.51
CA THR A 180 -4.25 9.17 25.85
C THR A 180 -3.27 10.34 25.75
N LYS A 181 -3.10 11.12 26.81
CA LYS A 181 -2.16 12.26 26.83
C LYS A 181 -0.74 11.82 26.50
N TYR A 182 -0.31 10.63 26.99
CA TYR A 182 0.97 10.07 26.62
C TYR A 182 1.10 9.85 25.10
N TYR A 183 0.07 9.27 24.45
CA TYR A 183 0.08 9.05 23.02
C TYR A 183 0.03 10.37 22.23
N LEU A 184 -0.81 11.31 22.64
CA LEU A 184 -0.93 12.64 22.00
C LEU A 184 0.37 13.43 22.09
N LYS A 185 1.07 13.38 23.24
CA LYS A 185 2.41 13.98 23.40
C LYS A 185 3.44 13.35 22.46
N GLN A 186 3.42 12.02 22.29
CA GLN A 186 4.29 11.35 21.32
C GLN A 186 4.03 11.84 19.90
N GLN A 187 2.79 12.20 19.58
CA GLN A 187 2.40 12.76 18.29
C GLN A 187 2.62 14.29 18.20
N LYS A 188 3.16 14.92 19.26
CA LYS A 188 3.36 16.37 19.35
C LYS A 188 2.07 17.21 19.26
N VAL A 189 0.92 16.63 19.61
CA VAL A 189 -0.37 17.32 19.64
C VAL A 189 -0.50 18.14 20.91
N ILE A 190 0.04 17.62 22.04
CA ILE A 190 0.06 18.28 23.35
C ILE A 190 1.46 18.24 23.94
N THR A 191 1.72 19.11 24.91
CA THR A 191 3.04 19.25 25.57
C THR A 191 3.16 18.43 26.85
N ASP A 192 2.04 18.16 27.54
CA ASP A 192 2.01 17.43 28.81
C ASP A 192 1.37 16.03 28.62
N ASP A 193 1.90 15.04 29.34
CA ASP A 193 1.42 13.66 29.34
C ASP A 193 0.83 13.21 30.68
N LYS A 194 0.65 14.15 31.62
CA LYS A 194 0.17 13.87 32.99
C LYS A 194 -1.36 13.77 33.03
N CYS A 195 -1.84 12.88 33.87
CA CYS A 195 -3.25 12.77 34.22
C CYS A 195 -3.65 13.94 35.12
N GLU A 196 -4.75 14.61 34.85
CA GLU A 196 -5.26 15.75 35.62
C GLU A 196 -5.67 15.39 37.05
N LEU A 197 -5.88 14.12 37.34
CA LEU A 197 -6.45 13.64 38.59
C LEU A 197 -5.43 13.02 39.54
N CYS A 198 -4.28 12.57 39.05
CA CYS A 198 -3.28 11.89 39.88
C CYS A 198 -1.83 12.26 39.53
N ASP A 199 -1.63 13.17 38.61
CA ASP A 199 -0.31 13.65 38.14
C ASP A 199 0.61 12.57 37.54
N GLU A 200 0.16 11.29 37.48
CA GLU A 200 0.88 10.21 36.84
C GLU A 200 0.76 10.30 35.31
N ARG A 201 1.67 9.64 34.62
CA ARG A 201 1.65 9.58 33.14
C ARG A 201 0.39 8.88 32.64
N GLU A 202 -0.43 9.57 31.84
CA GLU A 202 -1.67 9.04 31.29
C GLU A 202 -1.41 8.10 30.10
N THR A 203 -1.11 6.83 30.41
CA THR A 203 -0.98 5.75 29.43
C THR A 203 -2.30 4.99 29.28
N THR A 204 -2.44 4.16 28.23
CA THR A 204 -3.59 3.24 28.07
C THR A 204 -3.80 2.36 29.29
N ARG A 205 -2.70 1.85 29.90
CA ARG A 205 -2.77 1.06 31.12
C ARG A 205 -3.24 1.88 32.31
N HIS A 206 -2.75 3.10 32.47
CA HIS A 206 -3.17 4.01 33.53
C HIS A 206 -4.66 4.31 33.44
N THR A 207 -5.14 4.71 32.25
CA THR A 207 -6.55 5.06 32.02
C THR A 207 -7.52 3.91 32.26
N LEU A 208 -7.14 2.67 31.88
CA LEU A 208 -8.05 1.52 31.94
C LEU A 208 -7.94 0.71 33.22
N TRP A 209 -6.76 0.66 33.89
CA TRP A 209 -6.49 -0.31 34.95
C TRP A 209 -5.91 0.30 36.23
N SER A 210 -5.13 1.37 36.13
CA SER A 210 -4.33 1.87 37.26
C SER A 210 -4.96 3.08 37.95
N TRP A 211 -5.95 3.71 37.36
CA TRP A 211 -6.58 4.87 37.94
C TRP A 211 -7.38 4.51 39.20
N LYS A 212 -7.18 5.31 40.27
CA LYS A 212 -7.71 5.02 41.62
C LYS A 212 -9.23 4.84 41.68
N THR A 213 -10.01 5.52 40.83
CA THR A 213 -11.49 5.43 40.79
C THR A 213 -11.99 4.12 40.17
N THR A 214 -11.22 3.46 39.30
CA THR A 214 -11.61 2.15 38.78
C THR A 214 -11.39 1.01 39.79
N ARG A 215 -10.64 1.29 40.87
CA ARG A 215 -10.38 0.37 41.97
C ARG A 215 -11.30 0.55 43.18
N ALA A 216 -12.15 1.57 43.23
CA ALA A 216 -13.11 1.70 44.30
C ALA A 216 -14.10 0.50 44.24
N PRO A 217 -14.22 -0.33 45.32
CA PRO A 217 -15.27 -1.29 45.42
C PRO A 217 -16.59 -0.55 45.33
N ARG A 218 -17.53 -1.04 44.52
CA ARG A 218 -18.92 -0.60 44.63
C ARG A 218 -19.39 -1.13 45.98
N GLU A 219 -19.42 -0.28 47.00
CA GLU A 219 -20.18 -0.54 48.23
C GLU A 219 -21.64 -0.60 47.83
N HIS A 220 -22.26 -1.74 48.09
CA HIS A 220 -23.69 -1.98 47.96
C HIS A 220 -24.45 -1.40 49.14
#